data_7528e67ceb05455680dbc7da6f35cf70
#
_entry.id   7528e67ceb05455680dbc7da6f35cf70
#
_cell.length_a   1.000
_cell.length_b   1.000
_cell.length_c   1.000
_cell.angle_alpha   90.00
_cell.angle_beta   90.00
_cell.angle_gamma   90.00
#
_symmetry.space_group_name_H-M   'P 1'
#
loop_
_entity.id
_entity.type
_entity.pdbx_description
1 polymer ?
#
loop_
_entity_poly.entity_id
_entity_poly.type
_entity_poly.pdbx_seq_one_letter_code
_entity_poly.pdbx_strand_id
1 'polypeptide(L)'
;MTKQSIHFIINPISGTGKQANIEEKISQELDSLKFDTYLHYTTHKGHATEIAKQMVAEKAEVVAAVGGDGTVNEVAQAMVSSSSILGIIPTGSGNGLARHLSIPQNVSKALRLINTLNTKEIDSCTANEQFFMNVSGIGYDAHISHCFASARKRGMKTYVKLILSEWWTYSVRNYKIC
;
A
#
# COMPACT_ATOMS: atom_id res chain seq x y z
N MET A 1 0.76 30.99 -4.66
CA MET A 1 0.79 29.89 -3.67
C MET A 1 1.98 29.01 -4.04
N THR A 2 2.80 28.62 -3.07
CA THR A 2 3.85 27.62 -3.29
C THR A 2 3.19 26.28 -3.54
N LYS A 3 3.64 25.54 -4.55
CA LYS A 3 3.17 24.19 -4.81
C LYS A 3 3.66 23.24 -3.71
N GLN A 4 2.90 22.20 -3.44
CA GLN A 4 3.29 21.14 -2.50
C GLN A 4 4.07 20.06 -3.24
N SER A 5 5.10 19.50 -2.60
CA SER A 5 5.79 18.33 -3.16
C SER A 5 4.95 17.08 -2.99
N ILE A 6 4.79 16.30 -4.07
CA ILE A 6 4.18 14.99 -4.03
C ILE A 6 5.11 13.94 -4.65
N HIS A 7 5.43 12.92 -3.87
CA HIS A 7 6.33 11.84 -4.26
C HIS A 7 5.56 10.54 -4.41
N PHE A 8 5.44 10.01 -5.62
CA PHE A 8 4.80 8.74 -5.90
C PHE A 8 5.82 7.61 -5.80
N ILE A 9 5.62 6.67 -4.89
CA ILE A 9 6.42 5.46 -4.76
C ILE A 9 5.68 4.33 -5.46
N ILE A 10 6.18 3.93 -6.62
CA ILE A 10 5.50 3.05 -7.57
C ILE A 10 6.11 1.65 -7.51
N ASN A 11 5.30 0.65 -7.20
CA ASN A 11 5.70 -0.75 -7.31
C ASN A 11 5.29 -1.29 -8.69
N PRO A 12 6.25 -1.47 -9.63
CA PRO A 12 5.95 -1.82 -11.02
C PRO A 12 5.39 -3.24 -11.18
N ILE A 13 5.60 -4.11 -10.19
CA ILE A 13 5.13 -5.51 -10.23
C ILE A 13 3.85 -5.73 -9.41
N SER A 14 3.26 -4.67 -8.85
CA SER A 14 2.05 -4.79 -8.05
C SER A 14 0.81 -5.10 -8.90
N GLY A 15 -0.05 -5.98 -8.36
CA GLY A 15 -1.39 -6.21 -8.90
C GLY A 15 -1.44 -6.87 -10.28
N THR A 16 -2.41 -6.46 -11.10
CA THR A 16 -2.78 -7.06 -12.39
C THR A 16 -2.50 -6.12 -13.57
N GLY A 17 -1.43 -5.32 -13.51
CA GLY A 17 -1.08 -4.37 -14.57
C GLY A 17 -1.85 -3.05 -14.54
N LYS A 18 -2.56 -2.75 -13.45
CA LYS A 18 -3.30 -1.46 -13.29
C LYS A 18 -2.40 -0.24 -13.27
N GLN A 19 -1.11 -0.42 -12.99
CA GLN A 19 -0.08 0.62 -13.05
C GLN A 19 0.40 0.93 -14.46
N ALA A 20 -0.07 0.21 -15.48
CA ALA A 20 0.20 0.57 -16.86
C ALA A 20 -0.22 2.03 -17.12
N ASN A 21 0.67 2.79 -17.73
CA ASN A 21 0.50 4.22 -18.01
C ASN A 21 0.23 5.07 -16.75
N ILE A 22 0.82 4.68 -15.60
CA ILE A 22 0.63 5.43 -14.34
C ILE A 22 1.12 6.87 -14.45
N GLU A 23 2.24 7.10 -15.12
CA GLU A 23 2.82 8.43 -15.34
C GLU A 23 1.86 9.32 -16.13
N GLU A 24 1.29 8.79 -17.21
CA GLU A 24 0.31 9.49 -18.02
C GLU A 24 -0.94 9.85 -17.21
N LYS A 25 -1.44 8.89 -16.39
CA LYS A 25 -2.59 9.15 -15.51
C LYS A 25 -2.29 10.20 -14.45
N ILE A 26 -1.10 10.17 -13.86
CA ILE A 26 -0.68 11.19 -12.90
C ILE A 26 -0.67 12.57 -13.58
N SER A 27 -0.06 12.69 -14.75
CA SER A 27 0.00 13.96 -15.47
C SER A 27 -1.37 14.48 -15.91
N GLN A 28 -2.33 13.59 -16.19
CA GLN A 28 -3.69 13.98 -16.64
C GLN A 28 -4.63 14.33 -15.47
N GLU A 29 -4.48 13.65 -14.32
CA GLU A 29 -5.47 13.70 -13.25
C GLU A 29 -5.02 14.54 -12.05
N LEU A 30 -3.71 14.75 -11.89
CA LEU A 30 -3.18 15.54 -10.79
C LEU A 30 -3.17 17.03 -11.17
N ASP A 31 -3.53 17.87 -10.21
CA ASP A 31 -3.54 19.33 -10.39
C ASP A 31 -2.10 19.88 -10.36
N SER A 32 -1.56 20.13 -11.55
CA SER A 32 -0.21 20.66 -11.73
C SER A 32 -0.01 22.10 -11.19
N LEU A 33 -1.08 22.81 -10.84
CA LEU A 33 -0.98 24.11 -10.17
C LEU A 33 -0.78 23.94 -8.65
N LYS A 34 -1.19 22.81 -8.10
CA LYS A 34 -1.08 22.50 -6.67
C LYS A 34 0.19 21.74 -6.33
N PHE A 35 0.66 20.86 -7.23
CA PHE A 35 1.70 19.90 -6.92
C PHE A 35 2.92 19.99 -7.84
N ASP A 36 4.10 19.87 -7.23
CA ASP A 36 5.34 19.47 -7.91
C ASP A 36 5.53 17.96 -7.73
N THR A 37 5.52 17.22 -8.84
CA THR A 37 5.40 15.77 -8.87
C THR A 37 6.74 15.07 -9.09
N TYR A 38 7.03 14.06 -8.25
CA TYR A 38 8.22 13.22 -8.32
C TYR A 38 7.83 11.74 -8.36
N LEU A 39 8.49 10.95 -9.21
CA LEU A 39 8.21 9.53 -9.41
C LEU A 39 9.39 8.68 -8.98
N HIS A 40 9.15 7.67 -8.15
CA HIS A 40 10.14 6.73 -7.63
C HIS A 40 9.65 5.31 -7.87
N TYR A 41 10.51 4.46 -8.45
CA TYR A 41 10.17 3.07 -8.73
C TYR A 41 10.88 2.13 -7.75
N THR A 42 10.14 1.20 -7.17
CA THR A 42 10.72 0.17 -6.33
C THR A 42 11.34 -0.94 -7.18
N THR A 43 12.47 -1.48 -6.73
CA THR A 43 13.21 -2.55 -7.42
C THR A 43 13.24 -3.85 -6.64
N HIS A 44 12.98 -3.81 -5.31
CA HIS A 44 13.01 -4.98 -4.43
C HIS A 44 12.06 -4.78 -3.23
N LYS A 45 11.86 -5.84 -2.47
CA LYS A 45 11.09 -5.79 -1.22
C LYS A 45 11.80 -4.90 -0.19
N GLY A 46 11.05 -4.02 0.46
CA GLY A 46 11.57 -3.04 1.42
C GLY A 46 12.02 -1.72 0.80
N HIS A 47 12.22 -1.66 -0.54
CA HIS A 47 12.69 -0.43 -1.20
C HIS A 47 11.70 0.74 -1.06
N ALA A 48 10.39 0.45 -0.97
CA ALA A 48 9.39 1.50 -0.73
C ALA A 48 9.60 2.17 0.64
N THR A 49 10.01 1.41 1.66
CA THR A 49 10.35 1.96 2.99
C THR A 49 11.61 2.83 2.92
N GLU A 50 12.62 2.42 2.17
CA GLU A 50 13.87 3.18 2.01
C GLU A 50 13.60 4.53 1.35
N ILE A 51 12.88 4.52 0.22
CA ILE A 51 12.49 5.74 -0.49
C ILE A 51 11.64 6.65 0.42
N ALA A 52 10.63 6.08 1.09
CA ALA A 52 9.76 6.86 1.96
C ALA A 52 10.51 7.51 3.14
N LYS A 53 11.47 6.82 3.74
CA LYS A 53 12.36 7.41 4.78
C LYS A 53 13.13 8.61 4.26
N GLN A 54 13.66 8.52 3.05
CA GLN A 54 14.35 9.62 2.42
C GLN A 54 13.40 10.81 2.20
N MET A 55 12.21 10.57 1.65
CA MET A 55 11.23 11.62 1.40
C MET A 55 10.77 12.30 2.69
N VAL A 56 10.55 11.54 3.75
CA VAL A 56 10.24 12.09 5.08
C VAL A 56 11.38 12.95 5.61
N ALA A 57 12.63 12.50 5.46
CA ALA A 57 13.81 13.29 5.87
C ALA A 57 13.94 14.60 5.07
N GLU A 58 13.56 14.59 3.80
CA GLU A 58 13.51 15.76 2.91
C GLU A 58 12.24 16.63 3.14
N LYS A 59 11.40 16.27 4.11
CA LYS A 59 10.15 16.97 4.47
C LYS A 59 9.14 17.06 3.33
N ALA A 60 9.04 16.00 2.53
CA ALA A 60 8.00 15.89 1.52
C ALA A 60 6.61 16.05 2.15
N GLU A 61 5.74 16.88 1.57
CA GLU A 61 4.40 17.11 2.11
C GLU A 61 3.48 15.92 1.86
N VAL A 62 3.59 15.29 0.68
CA VAL A 62 2.76 14.13 0.32
C VAL A 62 3.65 13.00 -0.19
N VAL A 63 3.50 11.80 0.37
CA VAL A 63 4.15 10.57 -0.13
C VAL A 63 3.05 9.58 -0.50
N ALA A 64 2.90 9.29 -1.78
CA ALA A 64 1.83 8.47 -2.32
C ALA A 64 2.32 7.07 -2.69
N ALA A 65 1.78 6.04 -2.05
CA ALA A 65 2.05 4.65 -2.39
C ALA A 65 1.20 4.20 -3.59
N VAL A 66 1.83 3.83 -4.68
CA VAL A 66 1.19 3.23 -5.88
C VAL A 66 1.46 1.74 -5.86
N GLY A 67 0.52 0.97 -5.30
CA GLY A 67 0.74 -0.45 -5.07
C GLY A 67 -0.43 -1.18 -4.44
N GLY A 68 -0.17 -2.38 -3.95
CA GLY A 68 -1.07 -3.14 -3.10
C GLY A 68 -0.81 -2.88 -1.61
N ASP A 69 -1.50 -3.64 -0.74
CA ASP A 69 -1.40 -3.49 0.72
C ASP A 69 0.03 -3.55 1.24
N GLY A 70 0.89 -4.40 0.66
CA GLY A 70 2.30 -4.50 1.04
C GLY A 70 3.08 -3.21 0.76
N THR A 71 2.90 -2.60 -0.42
CA THR A 71 3.56 -1.33 -0.76
C THR A 71 3.07 -0.21 0.14
N VAL A 72 1.75 -0.14 0.40
CA VAL A 72 1.16 0.84 1.32
C VAL A 72 1.74 0.69 2.72
N ASN A 73 1.87 -0.55 3.22
CA ASN A 73 2.43 -0.83 4.54
C ASN A 73 3.92 -0.43 4.63
N GLU A 74 4.72 -0.73 3.59
CA GLU A 74 6.14 -0.33 3.52
C GLU A 74 6.32 1.19 3.57
N VAL A 75 5.51 1.94 2.81
CA VAL A 75 5.55 3.41 2.81
C VAL A 75 5.10 3.97 4.15
N ALA A 76 3.96 3.50 4.65
CA ALA A 76 3.36 3.96 5.89
C ALA A 76 4.28 3.76 7.10
N GLN A 77 4.98 2.63 7.17
CA GLN A 77 5.94 2.33 8.23
C GLN A 77 7.02 3.43 8.37
N ALA A 78 7.47 3.97 7.25
CA ALA A 78 8.47 5.04 7.23
C ALA A 78 7.88 6.41 7.62
N MET A 79 6.56 6.57 7.53
CA MET A 79 5.88 7.85 7.74
C MET A 79 5.31 8.02 9.16
N VAL A 80 5.39 6.99 10.00
CA VAL A 80 4.93 7.06 11.40
C VAL A 80 5.60 8.24 12.11
N SER A 81 4.80 9.04 12.81
CA SER A 81 5.24 10.24 13.52
C SER A 81 5.85 11.34 12.63
N SER A 82 5.67 11.28 11.31
CA SER A 82 6.02 12.37 10.41
C SER A 82 4.81 13.30 10.19
N SER A 83 5.08 14.50 9.66
CA SER A 83 4.04 15.44 9.23
C SER A 83 3.57 15.20 7.79
N SER A 84 4.18 14.25 7.08
CA SER A 84 3.85 13.95 5.69
C SER A 84 2.51 13.24 5.56
N ILE A 85 1.77 13.53 4.51
CA ILE A 85 0.48 12.90 4.21
C ILE A 85 0.71 11.63 3.39
N LEU A 86 0.16 10.50 3.83
CA LEU A 86 0.15 9.26 3.05
C LEU A 86 -0.95 9.30 1.98
N GLY A 87 -0.58 9.32 0.71
CA GLY A 87 -1.47 9.07 -0.41
C GLY A 87 -1.55 7.57 -0.75
N ILE A 88 -2.71 7.09 -1.20
CA ILE A 88 -2.86 5.68 -1.58
C ILE A 88 -3.48 5.59 -2.99
N ILE A 89 -2.74 5.02 -3.93
CA ILE A 89 -3.22 4.67 -5.27
C ILE A 89 -3.28 3.14 -5.37
N PRO A 90 -4.48 2.55 -5.24
CA PRO A 90 -4.62 1.11 -5.09
C PRO A 90 -4.49 0.38 -6.44
N THR A 91 -3.39 -0.32 -6.65
CA THR A 91 -3.15 -1.15 -7.84
C THR A 91 -3.08 -2.65 -7.54
N GLY A 92 -3.11 -3.04 -6.27
CA GLY A 92 -3.08 -4.43 -5.83
C GLY A 92 -4.40 -5.19 -6.02
N SER A 93 -4.39 -6.47 -5.64
CA SER A 93 -5.57 -7.33 -5.73
C SER A 93 -6.54 -7.17 -4.56
N GLY A 94 -6.06 -6.91 -3.36
CA GLY A 94 -6.85 -6.76 -2.13
C GLY A 94 -7.22 -5.30 -1.87
N ASN A 95 -6.21 -4.50 -1.64
CA ASN A 95 -6.30 -3.07 -1.29
C ASN A 95 -7.23 -2.84 -0.09
N GLY A 96 -7.01 -3.63 0.97
CA GLY A 96 -7.87 -3.66 2.16
C GLY A 96 -7.98 -2.29 2.83
N LEU A 97 -6.84 -1.63 3.10
CA LEU A 97 -6.83 -0.30 3.71
C LEU A 97 -7.52 0.74 2.81
N ALA A 98 -7.23 0.73 1.50
CA ALA A 98 -7.88 1.66 0.58
C ALA A 98 -9.41 1.49 0.56
N ARG A 99 -9.91 0.24 0.62
CA ARG A 99 -11.35 -0.05 0.72
C ARG A 99 -11.94 0.44 2.03
N HIS A 100 -11.26 0.18 3.15
CA HIS A 100 -11.69 0.63 4.47
C HIS A 100 -11.82 2.16 4.54
N LEU A 101 -10.86 2.87 3.94
CA LEU A 101 -10.87 4.33 3.86
C LEU A 101 -11.76 4.90 2.74
N SER A 102 -12.51 4.06 2.04
CA SER A 102 -13.37 4.45 0.90
C SER A 102 -12.59 5.12 -0.24
N ILE A 103 -11.30 4.81 -0.39
CA ILE A 103 -10.49 5.29 -1.51
C ILE A 103 -10.90 4.56 -2.79
N PRO A 104 -11.18 5.27 -3.88
CA PRO A 104 -11.60 4.66 -5.14
C PRO A 104 -10.59 3.64 -5.66
N GLN A 105 -11.08 2.45 -6.08
CA GLN A 105 -10.23 1.39 -6.65
C GLN A 105 -9.82 1.67 -8.11
N ASN A 106 -10.37 2.70 -8.72
CA ASN A 106 -9.97 3.22 -10.02
C ASN A 106 -8.85 4.24 -9.82
N VAL A 107 -7.73 4.03 -10.49
CA VAL A 107 -6.50 4.84 -10.36
C VAL A 107 -6.77 6.32 -10.62
N SER A 108 -7.46 6.67 -11.71
CA SER A 108 -7.77 8.06 -12.05
C SER A 108 -8.63 8.73 -10.97
N LYS A 109 -9.63 8.02 -10.44
CA LYS A 109 -10.47 8.56 -9.35
C LYS A 109 -9.67 8.72 -8.05
N ALA A 110 -8.74 7.81 -7.76
CA ALA A 110 -7.87 7.91 -6.59
C ALA A 110 -6.91 9.11 -6.71
N LEU A 111 -6.35 9.35 -7.90
CA LEU A 111 -5.53 10.53 -8.18
C LEU A 111 -6.31 11.84 -8.01
N ARG A 112 -7.56 11.89 -8.52
CA ARG A 112 -8.43 13.07 -8.32
C ARG A 112 -8.75 13.33 -6.84
N LEU A 113 -8.85 12.26 -6.03
CA LEU A 113 -9.06 12.41 -4.58
C LEU A 113 -7.86 13.10 -3.92
N ILE A 114 -6.63 12.81 -4.35
CA ILE A 114 -5.43 13.49 -3.84
C ILE A 114 -5.51 15.01 -4.03
N ASN A 115 -6.07 15.50 -5.13
CA ASN A 115 -6.21 16.93 -5.39
C ASN A 115 -7.06 17.66 -4.32
N THR A 116 -7.89 16.94 -3.58
CA THR A 116 -8.72 17.52 -2.52
C THR A 116 -7.97 17.71 -1.21
N LEU A 117 -6.86 16.98 -1.01
CA LEU A 117 -6.12 16.89 0.25
C LEU A 117 -7.02 16.66 1.48
N ASN A 118 -8.14 15.95 1.27
CA ASN A 118 -9.01 15.54 2.37
C ASN A 118 -8.36 14.40 3.13
N THR A 119 -7.76 14.71 4.26
CA THR A 119 -6.99 13.78 5.08
C THR A 119 -7.79 13.25 6.26
N LYS A 120 -7.43 12.06 6.72
CA LYS A 120 -7.96 11.43 7.92
C LYS A 120 -6.80 10.84 8.72
N GLU A 121 -6.78 11.10 10.00
CA GLU A 121 -5.88 10.40 10.92
C GLU A 121 -6.38 8.98 11.17
N ILE A 122 -5.48 8.03 11.16
CA ILE A 122 -5.75 6.62 11.42
C ILE A 122 -4.69 6.04 12.34
N ASP A 123 -5.07 5.04 13.13
CA ASP A 123 -4.15 4.33 14.00
C ASP A 123 -3.14 3.51 13.19
N SER A 124 -1.95 3.39 13.75
CA SER A 124 -0.93 2.43 13.33
C SER A 124 -0.69 1.43 14.45
N CYS A 125 -0.39 0.19 14.10
CA CYS A 125 -0.25 -0.89 15.05
C CYS A 125 1.08 -1.61 14.89
N THR A 126 1.54 -2.24 15.97
CA THR A 126 2.68 -3.15 15.96
C THR A 126 2.34 -4.46 16.66
N ALA A 127 2.83 -5.57 16.13
CA ALA A 127 2.80 -6.87 16.77
C ALA A 127 4.21 -7.45 16.74
N ASN A 128 4.81 -7.75 17.92
CA ASN A 128 6.22 -8.17 18.03
C ASN A 128 7.15 -7.26 17.21
N GLU A 129 7.01 -5.94 17.38
CA GLU A 129 7.77 -4.90 16.67
C GLU A 129 7.52 -4.82 15.15
N GLN A 130 6.67 -5.69 14.61
CA GLN A 130 6.28 -5.64 13.21
C GLN A 130 5.12 -4.66 13.02
N PHE A 131 5.37 -3.66 12.20
CA PHE A 131 4.39 -2.62 11.86
C PHE A 131 3.29 -3.16 10.94
N PHE A 132 2.05 -2.73 11.18
CA PHE A 132 0.93 -2.95 10.26
C PHE A 132 -0.14 -1.85 10.38
N MET A 133 -0.88 -1.60 9.30
CA MET A 133 -1.90 -0.55 9.23
C MET A 133 -3.31 -1.07 9.00
N ASN A 134 -3.52 -2.36 8.80
CA ASN A 134 -4.85 -2.87 8.48
C ASN A 134 -5.14 -4.08 9.36
N VAL A 135 -5.04 -5.27 8.82
CA VAL A 135 -5.32 -6.52 9.53
C VAL A 135 -4.03 -7.31 9.66
N SER A 136 -3.73 -7.75 10.87
CA SER A 136 -2.73 -8.76 11.16
C SER A 136 -3.42 -9.99 11.74
N GLY A 137 -3.02 -11.18 11.32
CA GLY A 137 -3.62 -12.42 11.76
C GLY A 137 -2.58 -13.43 12.19
N ILE A 138 -2.98 -14.36 13.07
CA ILE A 138 -2.20 -15.53 13.48
C ILE A 138 -3.01 -16.80 13.17
N GLY A 139 -2.35 -17.93 13.08
CA GLY A 139 -3.04 -19.19 12.84
C GLY A 139 -3.28 -19.47 11.36
N TYR A 140 -4.47 -19.99 11.05
CA TYR A 140 -4.82 -20.42 9.70
C TYR A 140 -4.77 -19.28 8.67
N ASP A 141 -5.27 -18.11 9.01
CA ASP A 141 -5.26 -16.93 8.11
C ASP A 141 -3.84 -16.52 7.76
N ALA A 142 -2.93 -16.50 8.72
CA ALA A 142 -1.51 -16.20 8.48
C ALA A 142 -0.87 -17.27 7.58
N HIS A 143 -1.19 -18.54 7.78
CA HIS A 143 -0.73 -19.64 6.92
C HIS A 143 -1.20 -19.45 5.47
N ILE A 144 -2.50 -19.20 5.26
CA ILE A 144 -3.06 -18.94 3.93
C ILE A 144 -2.42 -17.71 3.27
N SER A 145 -2.21 -16.64 4.03
CA SER A 145 -1.56 -15.43 3.54
C SER A 145 -0.12 -15.70 3.09
N HIS A 146 0.60 -16.53 3.82
CA HIS A 146 1.96 -16.96 3.45
C HIS A 146 1.97 -17.81 2.16
N CYS A 147 1.08 -18.80 2.06
CA CYS A 147 0.91 -19.62 0.86
C CYS A 147 0.54 -18.75 -0.37
N PHE A 148 -0.36 -17.78 -0.17
CA PHE A 148 -0.77 -16.86 -1.23
C PHE A 148 0.36 -15.91 -1.68
N ALA A 149 1.21 -15.46 -0.75
CA ALA A 149 2.37 -14.62 -1.08
C ALA A 149 3.36 -15.35 -2.01
N SER A 150 3.48 -16.69 -1.86
CA SER A 150 4.35 -17.56 -2.66
C SER A 150 3.69 -18.07 -3.95
N ALA A 151 2.40 -17.82 -4.16
CA ALA A 151 1.66 -18.33 -5.30
C ALA A 151 2.05 -17.62 -6.61
N ARG A 152 2.28 -18.39 -7.69
CA ARG A 152 2.57 -17.85 -9.04
C ARG A 152 1.44 -17.00 -9.62
N LYS A 153 0.18 -17.38 -9.34
CA LYS A 153 -1.01 -16.65 -9.79
C LYS A 153 -1.65 -15.96 -8.58
N ARG A 154 -1.90 -14.67 -8.69
CA ARG A 154 -2.59 -13.88 -7.67
C ARG A 154 -4.05 -13.65 -8.05
N GLY A 155 -4.89 -13.36 -7.07
CA GLY A 155 -6.30 -13.06 -7.27
C GLY A 155 -7.22 -13.86 -6.34
N MET A 156 -8.47 -13.44 -6.22
CA MET A 156 -9.44 -14.03 -5.29
C MET A 156 -9.66 -15.53 -5.51
N LYS A 157 -9.68 -15.98 -6.76
CA LYS A 157 -9.83 -17.42 -7.10
C LYS A 157 -8.69 -18.28 -6.51
N THR A 158 -7.45 -17.80 -6.59
CA THR A 158 -6.29 -18.49 -6.01
C THR A 158 -6.37 -18.49 -4.49
N TYR A 159 -6.79 -17.39 -3.89
CA TYR A 159 -6.96 -17.28 -2.44
C TYR A 159 -8.01 -18.28 -1.91
N VAL A 160 -9.19 -18.33 -2.53
CA VAL A 160 -10.25 -19.28 -2.15
C VAL A 160 -9.78 -20.73 -2.35
N LYS A 161 -9.07 -21.03 -3.44
CA LYS A 161 -8.53 -22.38 -3.67
C LYS A 161 -7.54 -22.78 -2.56
N LEU A 162 -6.67 -21.88 -2.13
CA LEU A 162 -5.74 -22.13 -1.02
C LEU A 162 -6.47 -22.38 0.30
N ILE A 163 -7.50 -21.59 0.63
CA ILE A 163 -8.34 -21.84 1.80
C ILE A 163 -8.87 -23.27 1.80
N LEU A 164 -9.43 -23.72 0.68
CA LEU A 164 -10.01 -25.04 0.59
C LEU A 164 -8.97 -26.17 0.60
N SER A 165 -7.83 -25.98 -0.07
CA SER A 165 -6.78 -27.03 -0.14
C SER A 165 -5.99 -27.19 1.15
N GLU A 166 -5.70 -26.09 1.84
CA GLU A 166 -4.89 -26.09 3.07
C GLU A 166 -5.71 -26.46 4.32
N TRP A 167 -7.03 -26.43 4.23
CA TRP A 167 -7.92 -26.77 5.36
C TRP A 167 -7.62 -28.16 5.99
N TRP A 168 -7.32 -29.14 5.15
CA TRP A 168 -7.08 -30.51 5.60
C TRP A 168 -5.64 -30.79 6.04
N THR A 169 -4.71 -29.92 5.66
CA THR A 169 -3.27 -30.10 5.93
C THR A 169 -2.77 -29.22 7.06
N TYR A 170 -3.53 -28.15 7.40
CA TYR A 170 -3.14 -27.24 8.45
C TYR A 170 -3.19 -27.86 9.83
N SER A 171 -2.07 -27.84 10.55
CA SER A 171 -2.00 -28.24 11.97
C SER A 171 -2.15 -27.03 12.87
N VAL A 172 -3.05 -27.12 13.83
CA VAL A 172 -3.28 -26.06 14.83
C VAL A 172 -2.01 -25.84 15.65
N ARG A 173 -1.63 -24.57 15.84
CA ARG A 173 -0.50 -24.16 16.68
C ARG A 173 -1.01 -23.44 17.92
N ASN A 174 -0.33 -23.63 19.03
CA ASN A 174 -0.61 -22.87 20.26
C ASN A 174 0.13 -21.54 20.21
N TYR A 175 -0.58 -20.46 20.50
CA TYR A 175 -0.02 -19.13 20.59
C TYR A 175 -0.21 -18.59 22.00
N LYS A 176 0.79 -17.88 22.50
CA LYS A 176 0.69 -17.11 23.75
C LYS A 176 0.65 -15.65 23.39
N ILE A 177 -0.43 -14.97 23.78
CA ILE A 177 -0.59 -13.52 23.63
C ILE A 177 -0.34 -12.92 25.01
N CYS A 178 0.60 -11.98 25.11
CA CYS A 178 0.95 -11.29 26.35
C CYS A 178 0.62 -9.80 26.19
#